data_79aeae2f9cef7bbf55f1537977079e60
#
_entry.id   79aeae2f9cef7bbf55f1537977079e60
#
_cell.length_a   1.000
_cell.length_b   1.000
_cell.length_c   1.000
_cell.angle_alpha   90.00
_cell.angle_beta   90.00
_cell.angle_gamma   90.00
#
_symmetry.space_group_name_H-M   'P 1'
#
loop_
_entity.id
_entity.type
_entity.pdbx_description
1 polymer ?
#
loop_
_entity_poly.entity_id
_entity_poly.type
_entity_poly.pdbx_seq_one_letter_code
_entity_poly.pdbx_strand_id
1 'polypeptide(L)'
;VDTIFLDADRRIGGPYTLGAGLLAHLVPPALERWPDLVTAHDIEIRAAAPGLHDAVPARRRSLADSLPREQRVLVPGARRTLRLANGIAEFVRDHLSRTAPLTVTVAGLGEADPTDAELVTVLRRRIDPGLLVIEEGPSAPGRGPLQTDFDRYRDEGFHHALAEAGLEALRGRAYEDDPEGWQRLLLRVAASLEAIEREEEARELYDRARRRSTHPRYRATAAYATAMILVRHHDHARRDPEEALAWINEAVTITSLMPDRRERAFHLGFDLNGKALVEVRRGRPEAAMELVRQAIELAETDLAGEHPIHRLVLYANRGQLLAMAGRKEEALADYTRAIEADPGYPDYYLDRGNLLQELGRTDEALADYEAVMRLSPPFPEAYYNRSELRYAAGDLEGARADLDHTLELDPEFARAYVNRSGLRVAAGDHAAARRDVELGLALTPADPHLLCVLGQVELAEHRHAEALAAFERALELAPDLAAAWAGRGELAYERGDHEGALAAFDRALKLEETPELLFNRSMVHRAAGRAAEARRDLLRAAELAPGDPDVAAALSEL
;
A
#
# COMPACT_ATOMS: atom_id res chain seq x y z
N VAL A 1 11.60 -6.00 -36.53
CA VAL A 1 11.68 -5.94 -35.06
C VAL A 1 13.05 -5.37 -34.74
N ASP A 2 13.11 -4.24 -34.04
CA ASP A 2 14.37 -3.68 -33.58
C ASP A 2 14.93 -4.54 -32.45
N THR A 3 16.26 -4.72 -32.44
CA THR A 3 16.94 -5.50 -31.40
C THR A 3 17.99 -4.61 -30.72
N ILE A 4 17.93 -4.53 -29.39
CA ILE A 4 18.94 -3.84 -28.59
C ILE A 4 19.60 -4.77 -27.60
N PHE A 5 20.85 -4.49 -27.25
CA PHE A 5 21.63 -5.25 -26.29
C PHE A 5 21.86 -4.40 -25.05
N LEU A 6 21.41 -4.88 -23.90
CA LEU A 6 21.55 -4.21 -22.62
C LEU A 6 22.25 -5.10 -21.60
N ASP A 7 22.78 -4.47 -20.58
CA ASP A 7 23.42 -5.16 -19.47
C ASP A 7 22.64 -4.88 -18.17
N ALA A 8 22.43 -5.91 -17.37
CA ALA A 8 21.75 -5.81 -16.09
C ALA A 8 22.70 -5.90 -14.88
N ASP A 9 24.02 -6.07 -15.11
CA ASP A 9 24.97 -6.22 -14.03
C ASP A 9 25.02 -4.95 -13.15
N ARG A 10 24.54 -5.07 -11.92
CA ARG A 10 24.49 -3.98 -10.93
C ARG A 10 25.82 -3.31 -10.61
N ARG A 11 26.95 -3.97 -10.93
CA ARG A 11 28.29 -3.39 -10.78
C ARG A 11 28.58 -2.26 -11.78
N ILE A 12 27.79 -2.13 -12.85
CA ILE A 12 27.92 -1.07 -13.86
C ILE A 12 27.26 0.22 -13.40
N GLY A 13 25.97 0.17 -12.98
CA GLY A 13 25.16 1.34 -12.68
C GLY A 13 24.35 1.25 -11.38
N GLY A 14 24.44 0.13 -10.64
CA GLY A 14 23.64 -0.12 -9.44
C GLY A 14 22.18 -0.44 -9.78
N PRO A 15 21.23 0.04 -8.98
CA PRO A 15 19.80 -0.11 -9.24
C PRO A 15 19.38 0.46 -10.60
N TYR A 16 18.53 -0.26 -11.30
CA TYR A 16 18.04 0.08 -12.64
C TYR A 16 19.16 0.20 -13.71
N THR A 17 20.22 -0.61 -13.65
CA THR A 17 21.24 -0.64 -14.71
C THR A 17 20.62 -0.98 -16.07
N LEU A 18 19.78 -2.02 -16.14
CA LEU A 18 19.01 -2.38 -17.34
C LEU A 18 17.96 -1.34 -17.64
N GLY A 19 17.18 -0.91 -16.63
CA GLY A 19 16.13 0.09 -16.77
C GLY A 19 16.67 1.42 -17.34
N ALA A 20 17.81 1.89 -16.86
CA ALA A 20 18.46 3.09 -17.36
C ALA A 20 18.87 2.94 -18.84
N GLY A 21 19.43 1.78 -19.23
CA GLY A 21 19.79 1.48 -20.60
C GLY A 21 18.58 1.46 -21.54
N LEU A 22 17.48 0.84 -21.12
CA LEU A 22 16.23 0.80 -21.86
C LEU A 22 15.65 2.22 -22.06
N LEU A 23 15.57 2.99 -20.98
CA LEU A 23 15.06 4.37 -21.02
C LEU A 23 15.96 5.30 -21.84
N ALA A 24 17.28 5.14 -21.77
CA ALA A 24 18.22 5.89 -22.61
C ALA A 24 18.02 5.64 -24.12
N HIS A 25 17.51 4.47 -24.49
CA HIS A 25 17.15 4.14 -25.87
C HIS A 25 15.78 4.73 -26.27
N LEU A 26 14.76 4.61 -25.40
CA LEU A 26 13.36 4.94 -25.75
C LEU A 26 13.00 6.42 -25.52
N VAL A 27 13.57 7.08 -24.51
CA VAL A 27 13.16 8.44 -24.11
C VAL A 27 13.55 9.51 -25.14
N PRO A 28 14.77 9.55 -25.73
CA PRO A 28 15.11 10.60 -26.67
C PRO A 28 14.17 10.69 -27.88
N PRO A 29 13.85 9.60 -28.61
CA PRO A 29 12.89 9.66 -29.70
C PRO A 29 11.45 9.94 -29.23
N ALA A 30 11.08 9.56 -27.99
CA ALA A 30 9.80 9.89 -27.41
C ALA A 30 9.67 11.38 -27.10
N LEU A 31 10.72 12.03 -26.61
CA LEU A 31 10.75 13.48 -26.35
C LEU A 31 10.49 14.29 -27.62
N GLU A 32 11.04 13.86 -28.75
CA GLU A 32 10.85 14.53 -30.03
C GLU A 32 9.42 14.40 -30.58
N ARG A 33 8.80 13.21 -30.40
CA ARG A 33 7.52 12.87 -31.04
C ARG A 33 6.31 12.99 -30.12
N TRP A 34 6.48 12.67 -28.82
CA TRP A 34 5.40 12.60 -27.82
C TRP A 34 5.89 13.11 -26.45
N PRO A 35 6.25 14.40 -26.33
CA PRO A 35 6.78 14.97 -25.08
C PRO A 35 5.83 14.80 -23.89
N ASP A 36 4.51 14.77 -24.14
CA ASP A 36 3.51 14.55 -23.08
C ASP A 36 3.60 13.14 -22.48
N LEU A 37 3.93 12.12 -23.30
CA LEU A 37 4.16 10.76 -22.81
C LEU A 37 5.35 10.74 -21.82
N VAL A 38 6.45 11.39 -22.17
CA VAL A 38 7.62 11.47 -21.30
C VAL A 38 7.31 12.26 -20.01
N THR A 39 6.54 13.35 -20.16
CA THR A 39 6.11 14.18 -19.03
C THR A 39 5.21 13.43 -18.06
N ALA A 40 4.34 12.56 -18.57
CA ALA A 40 3.45 11.72 -17.73
C ALA A 40 4.22 10.71 -16.88
N HIS A 41 5.46 10.36 -17.27
CA HIS A 41 6.32 9.38 -16.60
C HIS A 41 7.64 9.97 -16.10
N ASP A 42 7.68 11.28 -15.81
CA ASP A 42 8.91 11.98 -15.41
C ASP A 42 9.53 11.42 -14.11
N ILE A 43 8.73 11.04 -13.12
CA ILE A 43 9.22 10.49 -11.83
C ILE A 43 9.97 9.18 -12.07
N GLU A 44 9.34 8.23 -12.78
CA GLU A 44 9.88 6.89 -13.03
C GLU A 44 11.14 6.95 -13.90
N ILE A 45 11.10 7.76 -14.96
CA ILE A 45 12.24 7.94 -15.87
C ILE A 45 13.42 8.55 -15.11
N ARG A 46 13.20 9.59 -14.33
CA ARG A 46 14.26 10.26 -13.57
C ARG A 46 14.85 9.40 -12.46
N ALA A 47 14.00 8.64 -11.74
CA ALA A 47 14.46 7.74 -10.69
C ALA A 47 15.32 6.59 -11.23
N ALA A 48 14.87 5.96 -12.32
CA ALA A 48 15.56 4.83 -12.93
C ALA A 48 16.77 5.24 -13.79
N ALA A 49 16.69 6.37 -14.51
CA ALA A 49 17.72 6.84 -15.44
C ALA A 49 18.22 8.25 -15.10
N PRO A 50 19.09 8.42 -14.08
CA PRO A 50 19.62 9.73 -13.68
C PRO A 50 20.32 10.50 -14.80
N GLY A 51 20.92 9.79 -15.76
CA GLY A 51 21.56 10.39 -16.94
C GLY A 51 20.60 11.18 -17.86
N LEU A 52 19.29 11.02 -17.65
CA LEU A 52 18.26 11.75 -18.40
C LEU A 52 17.70 12.98 -17.66
N HIS A 53 18.22 13.34 -16.48
CA HIS A 53 17.70 14.45 -15.67
C HIS A 53 17.67 15.78 -16.40
N ASP A 54 18.67 16.08 -17.23
CA ASP A 54 18.74 17.33 -17.99
C ASP A 54 17.73 17.37 -19.15
N ALA A 55 17.44 16.19 -19.72
CA ALA A 55 16.52 16.05 -20.84
C ALA A 55 15.05 15.95 -20.40
N VAL A 56 14.80 15.35 -19.23
CA VAL A 56 13.46 15.11 -18.68
C VAL A 56 13.24 15.99 -17.45
N PRO A 57 12.57 17.16 -17.60
CA PRO A 57 12.32 18.06 -16.48
C PRO A 57 11.32 17.43 -15.50
N ALA A 58 11.58 17.57 -14.19
CA ALA A 58 10.64 17.18 -13.16
C ALA A 58 9.39 18.08 -13.22
N ARG A 59 8.26 17.52 -13.58
CA ARG A 59 6.95 18.20 -13.64
C ARG A 59 6.10 17.91 -12.43
N ARG A 60 6.07 16.65 -12.01
CA ARG A 60 5.38 16.19 -10.80
C ARG A 60 6.33 16.33 -9.62
N ARG A 61 6.26 17.47 -8.91
CA ARG A 61 7.17 17.81 -7.80
C ARG A 61 6.42 17.90 -6.49
N SER A 62 7.00 17.33 -5.45
CA SER A 62 6.62 17.59 -4.07
C SER A 62 7.46 18.72 -3.46
N LEU A 63 7.06 19.17 -2.28
CA LEU A 63 7.85 20.14 -1.51
C LEU A 63 9.28 19.64 -1.25
N ALA A 64 9.45 18.32 -1.04
CA ALA A 64 10.76 17.70 -0.82
C ALA A 64 11.76 18.02 -1.95
N ASP A 65 11.30 18.07 -3.20
CA ASP A 65 12.19 18.35 -4.35
C ASP A 65 12.79 19.76 -4.33
N SER A 66 12.11 20.71 -3.67
CA SER A 66 12.54 22.11 -3.57
C SER A 66 13.40 22.43 -2.36
N LEU A 67 13.48 21.51 -1.39
CA LEU A 67 14.18 21.73 -0.12
C LEU A 67 15.65 21.28 -0.18
N PRO A 68 16.54 21.91 0.63
CA PRO A 68 17.87 21.38 0.91
C PRO A 68 17.78 19.94 1.47
N ARG A 69 18.78 19.12 1.16
CA ARG A 69 18.80 17.69 1.58
C ARG A 69 18.61 17.50 3.09
N GLU A 70 19.16 18.39 3.88
CA GLU A 70 19.12 18.35 5.36
C GLU A 70 17.69 18.54 5.91
N GLN A 71 16.81 19.15 5.13
CA GLN A 71 15.42 19.42 5.50
C GLN A 71 14.42 18.40 4.92
N ARG A 72 14.90 17.47 4.08
CA ARG A 72 14.05 16.42 3.50
C ARG A 72 13.83 15.30 4.52
N VAL A 73 12.60 15.12 4.93
CA VAL A 73 12.16 13.89 5.60
C VAL A 73 11.66 12.97 4.49
N LEU A 74 12.54 12.06 4.04
CA LEU A 74 12.19 11.11 2.98
C LEU A 74 11.64 9.85 3.65
N VAL A 75 10.34 9.64 3.48
CA VAL A 75 9.69 8.36 3.74
C VAL A 75 9.38 7.78 2.37
N PRO A 76 10.19 6.85 1.85
CA PRO A 76 9.86 6.19 0.59
C PRO A 76 8.50 5.52 0.75
N GLY A 77 7.60 5.78 -0.20
CA GLY A 77 6.29 5.15 -0.20
C GLY A 77 6.41 3.62 -0.21
N ALA A 78 5.50 2.94 0.43
CA ALA A 78 5.46 1.48 0.41
C ALA A 78 5.50 0.98 -1.05
N ARG A 79 6.28 -0.08 -1.31
CA ARG A 79 6.44 -0.68 -2.64
C ARG A 79 6.86 0.32 -3.75
N ARG A 80 7.66 1.34 -3.41
CA ARG A 80 8.10 2.37 -4.36
C ARG A 80 8.73 1.77 -5.63
N THR A 81 9.59 0.76 -5.49
CA THR A 81 10.24 0.11 -6.64
C THR A 81 9.25 -0.55 -7.57
N LEU A 82 8.22 -1.22 -7.04
CA LEU A 82 7.13 -1.80 -7.82
C LEU A 82 6.33 -0.72 -8.57
N ARG A 83 6.04 0.42 -7.92
CA ARG A 83 5.35 1.55 -8.57
C ARG A 83 6.19 2.12 -9.71
N LEU A 84 7.50 2.31 -9.49
CA LEU A 84 8.41 2.76 -10.54
C LEU A 84 8.47 1.78 -11.71
N ALA A 85 8.60 0.48 -11.43
CA ALA A 85 8.60 -0.57 -12.45
C ALA A 85 7.29 -0.60 -13.26
N ASN A 86 6.15 -0.41 -12.60
CA ASN A 86 4.85 -0.31 -13.26
C ASN A 86 4.75 0.92 -14.17
N GLY A 87 5.19 2.09 -13.70
CA GLY A 87 5.20 3.30 -14.51
C GLY A 87 6.14 3.21 -15.70
N ILE A 88 7.33 2.60 -15.54
CA ILE A 88 8.23 2.31 -16.65
C ILE A 88 7.57 1.36 -17.65
N ALA A 89 6.86 0.33 -17.17
CA ALA A 89 6.16 -0.60 -18.05
C ALA A 89 5.05 0.08 -18.85
N GLU A 90 4.30 1.01 -18.24
CA GLU A 90 3.30 1.82 -18.96
C GLU A 90 3.95 2.71 -20.03
N PHE A 91 5.02 3.40 -19.68
CA PHE A 91 5.78 4.21 -20.65
C PHE A 91 6.26 3.35 -21.83
N VAL A 92 6.88 2.19 -21.55
CA VAL A 92 7.40 1.28 -22.58
C VAL A 92 6.28 0.73 -23.45
N ARG A 93 5.17 0.26 -22.86
CA ARG A 93 3.99 -0.23 -23.57
C ARG A 93 3.42 0.83 -24.50
N ASP A 94 3.22 2.04 -23.99
CA ASP A 94 2.61 3.13 -24.75
C ASP A 94 3.53 3.65 -25.84
N HIS A 95 4.85 3.63 -25.63
CA HIS A 95 5.84 3.92 -26.66
C HIS A 95 5.82 2.88 -27.77
N LEU A 96 5.90 1.58 -27.42
CA LEU A 96 5.95 0.48 -28.40
C LEU A 96 4.64 0.35 -29.19
N SER A 97 3.49 0.64 -28.57
CA SER A 97 2.20 0.68 -29.26
C SER A 97 2.11 1.74 -30.36
N ARG A 98 2.97 2.77 -30.30
CA ARG A 98 3.05 3.86 -31.31
C ARG A 98 4.18 3.69 -32.30
N THR A 99 5.06 2.71 -32.09
CA THR A 99 6.25 2.48 -32.90
C THR A 99 6.27 1.07 -33.50
N ALA A 100 7.29 0.31 -33.19
CA ALA A 100 7.49 -1.06 -33.65
C ALA A 100 7.84 -1.97 -32.46
N PRO A 101 7.59 -3.29 -32.58
CA PRO A 101 8.03 -4.25 -31.59
C PRO A 101 9.54 -4.21 -31.35
N LEU A 102 9.95 -4.44 -30.09
CA LEU A 102 11.33 -4.39 -29.62
C LEU A 102 11.75 -5.73 -29.04
N THR A 103 12.93 -6.22 -29.44
CA THR A 103 13.60 -7.31 -28.74
C THR A 103 14.76 -6.76 -27.92
N VAL A 104 14.81 -7.10 -26.64
CA VAL A 104 15.89 -6.70 -25.71
C VAL A 104 16.66 -7.95 -25.32
N THR A 105 17.92 -8.06 -25.76
CA THR A 105 18.82 -9.10 -25.31
C THR A 105 19.60 -8.62 -24.10
N VAL A 106 19.41 -9.26 -22.94
CA VAL A 106 19.94 -8.83 -21.65
C VAL A 106 21.11 -9.70 -21.22
N ALA A 107 22.29 -9.11 -21.08
CA ALA A 107 23.44 -9.75 -20.45
C ALA A 107 23.40 -9.56 -18.93
N GLY A 108 23.96 -10.50 -18.16
CA GLY A 108 24.14 -10.35 -16.72
C GLY A 108 22.87 -10.30 -15.88
N LEU A 109 21.76 -10.91 -16.34
CA LEU A 109 20.49 -10.89 -15.61
C LEU A 109 20.60 -11.57 -14.23
N GLY A 110 21.44 -12.60 -14.09
CA GLY A 110 21.72 -13.23 -12.78
C GLY A 110 22.49 -12.34 -11.80
N GLU A 111 23.12 -11.26 -12.28
CA GLU A 111 23.86 -10.27 -11.49
C GLU A 111 23.08 -8.95 -11.34
N ALA A 112 21.81 -8.93 -11.76
CA ALA A 112 20.97 -7.75 -11.71
C ALA A 112 20.67 -7.33 -10.27
N ASP A 113 20.46 -6.03 -10.08
CA ASP A 113 19.87 -5.54 -8.84
C ASP A 113 18.42 -6.01 -8.72
N PRO A 114 17.87 -6.23 -7.51
CA PRO A 114 16.47 -6.57 -7.33
C PRO A 114 15.49 -5.62 -8.03
N THR A 115 15.82 -4.34 -8.18
CA THR A 115 14.98 -3.37 -8.93
C THR A 115 14.86 -3.72 -10.41
N ASP A 116 15.94 -4.18 -11.04
CA ASP A 116 15.92 -4.63 -12.44
C ASP A 116 15.24 -6.00 -12.59
N ALA A 117 15.40 -6.89 -11.64
CA ALA A 117 14.71 -8.18 -11.62
C ALA A 117 13.17 -7.99 -11.50
N GLU A 118 12.74 -7.07 -10.61
CA GLU A 118 11.35 -6.66 -10.49
C GLU A 118 10.84 -6.01 -11.79
N LEU A 119 11.61 -5.07 -12.36
CA LEU A 119 11.27 -4.40 -13.62
C LEU A 119 11.06 -5.42 -14.76
N VAL A 120 11.98 -6.37 -14.94
CA VAL A 120 11.85 -7.43 -15.97
C VAL A 120 10.60 -8.26 -15.76
N THR A 121 10.29 -8.60 -14.51
CA THR A 121 9.08 -9.35 -14.15
C THR A 121 7.83 -8.56 -14.51
N VAL A 122 7.79 -7.27 -14.18
CA VAL A 122 6.66 -6.38 -14.50
C VAL A 122 6.52 -6.19 -16.01
N LEU A 123 7.62 -5.94 -16.74
CA LEU A 123 7.60 -5.78 -18.20
C LEU A 123 7.05 -7.03 -18.89
N ARG A 124 7.54 -8.23 -18.51
CA ARG A 124 7.08 -9.52 -19.07
C ARG A 124 5.60 -9.80 -18.78
N ARG A 125 5.11 -9.37 -17.63
CA ARG A 125 3.71 -9.57 -17.22
C ARG A 125 2.75 -8.61 -17.92
N ARG A 126 3.15 -7.32 -18.07
CA ARG A 126 2.25 -6.22 -18.45
C ARG A 126 2.31 -5.83 -19.92
N ILE A 127 3.34 -6.25 -20.65
CA ILE A 127 3.49 -5.90 -22.06
C ILE A 127 3.30 -7.15 -22.92
N ASP A 128 2.47 -7.01 -23.97
CA ASP A 128 2.22 -8.07 -24.93
C ASP A 128 3.55 -8.58 -25.54
N PRO A 129 3.81 -9.90 -25.53
CA PRO A 129 4.98 -10.48 -26.18
C PRO A 129 5.14 -10.13 -27.66
N GLY A 130 4.05 -9.75 -28.32
CA GLY A 130 4.07 -9.19 -29.68
C GLY A 130 4.68 -7.80 -29.78
N LEU A 131 4.77 -7.07 -28.67
CA LEU A 131 5.37 -5.72 -28.60
C LEU A 131 6.78 -5.74 -27.98
N LEU A 132 6.99 -6.54 -26.94
CA LEU A 132 8.29 -6.60 -26.22
C LEU A 132 8.68 -8.04 -25.96
N VAL A 133 9.88 -8.40 -26.42
CA VAL A 133 10.54 -9.68 -26.09
C VAL A 133 11.80 -9.38 -25.29
N ILE A 134 11.98 -10.04 -24.15
CA ILE A 134 13.19 -9.94 -23.31
C ILE A 134 13.87 -11.31 -23.27
N GLU A 135 15.04 -11.42 -23.88
CA GLU A 135 15.84 -12.64 -23.98
C GLU A 135 17.11 -12.53 -23.14
N GLU A 136 17.55 -13.65 -22.56
CA GLU A 136 18.84 -13.69 -21.87
C GLU A 136 19.97 -13.80 -22.88
N GLY A 137 20.94 -12.91 -22.77
CA GLY A 137 22.19 -12.93 -23.52
C GLY A 137 23.35 -13.48 -22.68
N PRO A 138 24.49 -13.74 -23.31
CA PRO A 138 25.69 -14.22 -22.63
C PRO A 138 26.20 -13.18 -21.62
N SER A 139 26.46 -13.59 -20.38
CA SER A 139 27.06 -12.73 -19.36
C SER A 139 28.52 -12.42 -19.71
N ALA A 140 28.94 -11.17 -19.54
CA ALA A 140 30.35 -10.79 -19.68
C ALA A 140 31.11 -11.16 -18.40
N PRO A 141 32.39 -11.58 -18.52
CA PRO A 141 33.17 -11.96 -17.36
C PRO A 141 33.59 -10.77 -16.49
N GLY A 142 33.52 -10.99 -15.17
CA GLY A 142 34.21 -10.28 -14.08
C GLY A 142 34.28 -8.76 -14.17
N ARG A 143 33.31 -8.05 -13.59
CA ARG A 143 33.32 -6.58 -13.50
C ARG A 143 33.66 -6.12 -12.09
N GLY A 144 34.12 -4.89 -11.94
CA GLY A 144 34.61 -4.26 -10.71
C GLY A 144 33.70 -4.31 -9.48
N PRO A 145 34.03 -3.55 -8.43
CA PRO A 145 33.25 -3.53 -7.20
C PRO A 145 31.84 -2.93 -7.44
N LEU A 146 30.92 -3.18 -6.48
CA LEU A 146 29.58 -2.60 -6.49
C LEU A 146 29.63 -1.07 -6.55
N GLN A 147 28.71 -0.48 -7.28
CA GLN A 147 28.49 0.96 -7.24
C GLN A 147 27.95 1.40 -5.88
N THR A 148 28.41 2.53 -5.36
CA THR A 148 28.14 2.98 -3.99
C THR A 148 27.62 4.42 -3.94
N ASP A 149 26.54 4.71 -4.62
CA ASP A 149 25.84 6.00 -4.48
C ASP A 149 24.80 5.92 -3.34
N PHE A 150 25.28 5.93 -2.08
CA PHE A 150 24.44 5.80 -0.91
C PHE A 150 23.41 6.92 -0.77
N ASP A 151 23.71 8.13 -1.27
CA ASP A 151 22.76 9.25 -1.20
C ASP A 151 21.61 9.05 -2.16
N ARG A 152 21.88 8.64 -3.42
CA ARG A 152 20.85 8.28 -4.38
C ARG A 152 20.01 7.09 -3.87
N TYR A 153 20.65 6.03 -3.39
CA TYR A 153 19.95 4.83 -2.94
C TYR A 153 18.97 5.16 -1.79
N ARG A 154 19.37 6.03 -0.87
CA ARG A 154 18.48 6.53 0.19
C ARG A 154 17.35 7.37 -0.40
N ASP A 155 17.67 8.36 -1.22
CA ASP A 155 16.72 9.34 -1.73
C ASP A 155 15.65 8.70 -2.63
N GLU A 156 16.01 7.66 -3.38
CA GLU A 156 15.10 6.90 -4.22
C GLU A 156 14.49 5.67 -3.56
N GLY A 157 14.87 5.34 -2.32
CA GLY A 157 14.36 4.16 -1.60
C GLY A 157 14.86 2.83 -2.15
N PHE A 158 16.08 2.78 -2.70
CA PHE A 158 16.71 1.54 -3.20
C PHE A 158 17.34 0.77 -2.05
N HIS A 159 16.50 0.26 -1.16
CA HIS A 159 16.93 -0.32 0.11
C HIS A 159 17.79 -1.56 -0.04
N HIS A 160 17.54 -2.43 -1.02
CA HIS A 160 18.38 -3.61 -1.26
C HIS A 160 19.82 -3.22 -1.61
N ALA A 161 20.00 -2.29 -2.56
CA ALA A 161 21.32 -1.83 -2.97
C ALA A 161 22.05 -1.12 -1.82
N LEU A 162 21.33 -0.28 -1.04
CA LEU A 162 21.93 0.41 0.09
C LEU A 162 22.34 -0.56 1.20
N ALA A 163 21.52 -1.56 1.51
CA ALA A 163 21.85 -2.57 2.51
C ALA A 163 23.07 -3.38 2.09
N GLU A 164 23.12 -3.90 0.86
CA GLU A 164 24.20 -4.74 0.38
C GLU A 164 25.54 -3.98 0.30
N ALA A 165 25.57 -2.89 -0.47
CA ALA A 165 26.78 -2.08 -0.63
C ALA A 165 27.22 -1.44 0.69
N GLY A 166 26.28 -1.07 1.54
CA GLY A 166 26.56 -0.50 2.85
C GLY A 166 27.14 -1.49 3.85
N LEU A 167 26.63 -2.74 3.88
CA LEU A 167 27.22 -3.81 4.70
C LEU A 167 28.65 -4.13 4.26
N GLU A 168 28.93 -4.16 2.95
CA GLU A 168 30.28 -4.35 2.43
C GLU A 168 31.19 -3.19 2.84
N ALA A 169 30.75 -1.95 2.67
CA ALA A 169 31.50 -0.76 3.07
C ALA A 169 31.78 -0.71 4.58
N LEU A 170 30.85 -1.17 5.43
CA LEU A 170 31.03 -1.23 6.88
C LEU A 170 32.08 -2.29 7.31
N ARG A 171 32.24 -3.37 6.55
CA ARG A 171 33.29 -4.38 6.82
C ARG A 171 34.69 -3.82 6.59
N GLY A 172 34.84 -2.92 5.61
CA GLY A 172 36.12 -2.31 5.23
C GLY A 172 36.47 -1.03 6.02
N ARG A 173 35.61 -0.54 6.93
CA ARG A 173 35.82 0.71 7.68
C ARG A 173 35.94 0.46 9.18
N ALA A 174 37.00 0.97 9.79
CA ALA A 174 37.09 1.02 11.24
C ALA A 174 36.30 2.24 11.77
N TYR A 175 35.66 2.08 12.92
CA TYR A 175 34.93 3.18 13.59
C TYR A 175 35.87 4.34 13.95
N GLU A 176 37.09 4.01 14.34
CA GLU A 176 38.11 4.92 14.83
C GLU A 176 38.62 5.89 13.74
N ASP A 177 38.52 5.51 12.46
CA ASP A 177 39.02 6.33 11.33
C ASP A 177 38.07 7.50 11.01
N ASP A 178 36.76 7.26 11.06
CA ASP A 178 35.70 8.27 10.84
C ASP A 178 34.45 7.88 11.64
N PRO A 179 34.40 8.21 12.93
CA PRO A 179 33.29 7.82 13.81
C PRO A 179 31.92 8.31 13.31
N GLU A 180 31.86 9.53 12.81
CA GLU A 180 30.61 10.16 12.37
C GLU A 180 30.12 9.57 11.04
N GLY A 181 30.99 9.44 10.05
CA GLY A 181 30.64 8.82 8.77
C GLY A 181 30.28 7.33 8.93
N TRP A 182 30.98 6.62 9.82
CA TRP A 182 30.68 5.23 10.15
C TRP A 182 29.27 5.11 10.78
N GLN A 183 28.94 5.96 11.75
CA GLN A 183 27.62 5.99 12.41
C GLN A 183 26.50 6.32 11.41
N ARG A 184 26.69 7.33 10.57
CA ARG A 184 25.72 7.69 9.55
C ARG A 184 25.46 6.54 8.58
N LEU A 185 26.51 5.89 8.08
CA LEU A 185 26.38 4.74 7.18
C LEU A 185 25.67 3.59 7.88
N LEU A 186 26.07 3.25 9.10
CA LEU A 186 25.47 2.15 9.85
C LEU A 186 23.97 2.33 10.09
N LEU A 187 23.54 3.53 10.49
CA LEU A 187 22.13 3.82 10.69
C LEU A 187 21.32 3.78 9.37
N ARG A 188 21.91 4.24 8.27
CA ARG A 188 21.29 4.15 6.94
C ARG A 188 21.12 2.69 6.50
N VAL A 189 22.13 1.86 6.71
CA VAL A 189 22.08 0.43 6.39
C VAL A 189 21.04 -0.27 7.25
N ALA A 190 21.00 0.03 8.56
CA ALA A 190 20.00 -0.54 9.46
C ALA A 190 18.57 -0.18 9.04
N ALA A 191 18.32 1.08 8.69
CA ALA A 191 17.01 1.52 8.18
C ALA A 191 16.64 0.86 6.85
N SER A 192 17.61 0.55 6.00
CA SER A 192 17.35 -0.16 4.74
C SER A 192 17.08 -1.64 4.95
N LEU A 193 17.74 -2.28 5.92
CA LEU A 193 17.45 -3.64 6.33
C LEU A 193 16.03 -3.78 6.91
N GLU A 194 15.63 -2.81 7.74
CA GLU A 194 14.25 -2.73 8.24
C GLU A 194 13.23 -2.65 7.09
N ALA A 195 13.50 -1.79 6.10
CA ALA A 195 12.60 -1.58 4.96
C ALA A 195 12.47 -2.81 4.03
N ILE A 196 13.40 -3.76 4.08
CA ILE A 196 13.37 -5.03 3.33
C ILE A 196 13.11 -6.25 4.24
N GLU A 197 12.47 -6.01 5.40
CA GLU A 197 12.01 -7.04 6.34
C GLU A 197 13.14 -7.92 6.93
N ARG A 198 14.37 -7.37 7.02
CA ARG A 198 15.51 -7.99 7.71
C ARG A 198 15.72 -7.36 9.08
N GLU A 199 14.65 -7.36 9.89
CA GLU A 199 14.56 -6.61 11.16
C GLU A 199 15.58 -7.08 12.20
N GLU A 200 15.91 -8.37 12.27
CA GLU A 200 16.90 -8.91 13.20
C GLU A 200 18.29 -8.29 12.95
N GLU A 201 18.70 -8.24 11.68
CA GLU A 201 19.96 -7.64 11.29
C GLU A 201 19.96 -6.12 11.49
N ALA A 202 18.83 -5.47 11.21
CA ALA A 202 18.66 -4.05 11.50
C ALA A 202 18.84 -3.76 12.99
N ARG A 203 18.19 -4.56 13.86
CA ARG A 203 18.28 -4.44 15.32
C ARG A 203 19.71 -4.64 15.83
N GLU A 204 20.47 -5.60 15.28
CA GLU A 204 21.89 -5.78 15.62
C GLU A 204 22.73 -4.55 15.29
N LEU A 205 22.46 -3.90 14.15
CA LEU A 205 23.18 -2.68 13.77
C LEU A 205 22.77 -1.49 14.64
N TYR A 206 21.48 -1.31 14.97
CA TYR A 206 21.04 -0.27 15.90
C TYR A 206 21.67 -0.45 17.29
N ASP A 207 21.73 -1.66 17.81
CA ASP A 207 22.41 -1.98 19.06
C ASP A 207 23.92 -1.66 19.00
N ARG A 208 24.57 -1.97 17.87
CA ARG A 208 25.97 -1.64 17.65
C ARG A 208 26.18 -0.11 17.59
N ALA A 209 25.29 0.64 16.92
CA ALA A 209 25.31 2.08 16.89
C ALA A 209 25.23 2.66 18.31
N ARG A 210 24.26 2.19 19.11
CA ARG A 210 24.01 2.65 20.47
C ARG A 210 25.20 2.40 21.41
N ARG A 211 25.80 1.21 21.33
CA ARG A 211 26.94 0.83 22.21
C ARG A 211 28.24 1.60 21.88
N ARG A 212 28.46 1.92 20.60
CA ARG A 212 29.69 2.60 20.16
C ARG A 212 29.59 4.12 20.18
N SER A 213 28.40 4.69 20.02
CA SER A 213 28.26 6.13 19.93
C SER A 213 28.34 6.80 21.28
N THR A 214 29.16 7.84 21.37
CA THR A 214 29.17 8.82 22.47
C THR A 214 28.27 10.00 22.16
N HIS A 215 27.86 10.20 20.90
CA HIS A 215 27.05 11.32 20.46
C HIS A 215 25.56 11.08 20.77
N PRO A 216 24.88 11.95 21.52
CA PRO A 216 23.49 11.76 21.96
C PRO A 216 22.53 11.49 20.80
N ARG A 217 22.66 12.24 19.70
CA ARG A 217 21.82 12.10 18.50
C ARG A 217 21.77 10.67 17.96
N TYR A 218 22.93 10.02 17.77
CA TYR A 218 22.97 8.67 17.19
C TYR A 218 22.40 7.62 18.15
N ARG A 219 22.59 7.82 19.47
CA ARG A 219 21.97 6.95 20.48
C ARG A 219 20.46 7.08 20.49
N ALA A 220 19.93 8.30 20.45
CA ALA A 220 18.49 8.55 20.38
C ALA A 220 17.89 7.95 19.09
N THR A 221 18.52 8.18 17.93
CA THR A 221 18.08 7.60 16.65
C THR A 221 18.02 6.07 16.70
N ALA A 222 19.03 5.42 17.28
CA ALA A 222 19.04 3.96 17.39
C ALA A 222 17.94 3.44 18.34
N ALA A 223 17.70 4.12 19.47
CA ALA A 223 16.62 3.79 20.39
C ALA A 223 15.24 3.99 19.76
N TYR A 224 15.02 5.12 19.07
CA TYR A 224 13.81 5.37 18.28
C TYR A 224 13.55 4.26 17.25
N ALA A 225 14.56 3.93 16.42
CA ALA A 225 14.41 2.93 15.38
C ALA A 225 14.10 1.54 15.97
N THR A 226 14.75 1.16 17.08
CA THR A 226 14.42 -0.10 17.77
C THR A 226 12.97 -0.11 18.25
N ALA A 227 12.46 1.00 18.79
CA ALA A 227 11.05 1.11 19.16
C ALA A 227 10.11 0.95 17.94
N MET A 228 10.49 1.53 16.79
CA MET A 228 9.67 1.44 15.56
C MET A 228 9.62 0.03 14.99
N ILE A 229 10.72 -0.71 15.00
CA ILE A 229 10.72 -2.14 14.62
C ILE A 229 9.70 -2.91 15.48
N LEU A 230 9.70 -2.69 16.80
CA LEU A 230 8.83 -3.42 17.72
C LEU A 230 7.33 -3.11 17.53
N VAL A 231 6.96 -1.92 17.06
CA VAL A 231 5.53 -1.57 16.86
C VAL A 231 5.04 -1.68 15.43
N ARG A 232 5.96 -1.71 14.45
CA ARG A 232 5.64 -1.80 13.02
C ARG A 232 5.89 -3.18 12.42
N HIS A 233 6.44 -4.13 13.19
CA HIS A 233 6.77 -5.47 12.70
C HIS A 233 5.63 -6.01 11.82
N HIS A 234 5.97 -6.55 10.63
CA HIS A 234 4.99 -7.08 9.68
C HIS A 234 4.17 -8.21 10.31
N ASP A 235 4.81 -9.12 11.05
CA ASP A 235 4.13 -10.12 11.88
C ASP A 235 3.57 -9.47 13.16
N HIS A 236 2.26 -9.37 13.25
CA HIS A 236 1.57 -8.77 14.39
C HIS A 236 1.87 -9.49 15.73
N ALA A 237 2.12 -10.79 15.68
CA ALA A 237 2.44 -11.58 16.88
C ALA A 237 3.81 -11.24 17.49
N ARG A 238 4.70 -10.62 16.69
CA ARG A 238 6.04 -10.19 17.12
C ARG A 238 6.08 -8.73 17.57
N ARG A 239 4.96 -8.02 17.57
CA ARG A 239 4.88 -6.64 18.07
C ARG A 239 4.92 -6.62 19.59
N ASP A 240 5.79 -5.78 20.15
CA ASP A 240 5.90 -5.55 21.60
C ASP A 240 5.84 -4.05 21.91
N PRO A 241 4.62 -3.48 22.09
CA PRO A 241 4.47 -2.07 22.43
C PRO A 241 5.01 -1.70 23.81
N GLU A 242 5.13 -2.64 24.74
CA GLU A 242 5.67 -2.38 26.08
C GLU A 242 7.21 -2.28 26.06
N GLU A 243 7.90 -3.18 25.34
CA GLU A 243 9.33 -3.03 25.09
C GLU A 243 9.62 -1.76 24.29
N ALA A 244 8.80 -1.48 23.25
CA ALA A 244 8.92 -0.29 22.43
C ALA A 244 8.80 1.01 23.26
N LEU A 245 7.94 1.03 24.29
CA LEU A 245 7.80 2.18 25.18
C LEU A 245 9.09 2.46 25.94
N ALA A 246 9.79 1.43 26.39
CA ALA A 246 11.08 1.64 27.07
C ALA A 246 12.12 2.29 26.16
N TRP A 247 12.23 1.79 24.91
CA TRP A 247 13.15 2.32 23.92
C TRP A 247 12.83 3.75 23.50
N ILE A 248 11.55 4.04 23.22
CA ILE A 248 11.17 5.39 22.80
C ILE A 248 11.31 6.42 23.95
N ASN A 249 11.12 6.00 25.20
CA ASN A 249 11.39 6.84 26.35
C ASN A 249 12.89 7.15 26.51
N GLU A 250 13.79 6.21 26.19
CA GLU A 250 15.24 6.48 26.12
C GLU A 250 15.52 7.57 25.07
N ALA A 251 14.96 7.44 23.86
CA ALA A 251 15.12 8.44 22.80
C ALA A 251 14.63 9.82 23.23
N VAL A 252 13.39 9.93 23.72
CA VAL A 252 12.78 11.18 24.21
C VAL A 252 13.61 11.79 25.33
N THR A 253 14.12 11.00 26.27
CA THR A 253 14.96 11.49 27.36
C THR A 253 16.25 12.11 26.84
N ILE A 254 16.94 11.42 25.92
CA ILE A 254 18.18 11.92 25.35
C ILE A 254 17.95 13.21 24.56
N THR A 255 16.93 13.24 23.69
CA THR A 255 16.63 14.40 22.84
C THR A 255 16.14 15.59 23.62
N SER A 256 15.39 15.40 24.72
CA SER A 256 14.94 16.48 25.60
C SER A 256 16.09 17.23 26.27
N LEU A 257 17.25 16.60 26.42
CA LEU A 257 18.46 17.17 27.05
C LEU A 257 19.43 17.78 26.03
N MET A 258 19.15 17.77 24.75
CA MET A 258 20.01 18.39 23.73
C MET A 258 20.12 19.90 23.97
N PRO A 259 21.33 20.48 23.93
CA PRO A 259 21.54 21.89 24.29
C PRO A 259 21.01 22.86 23.22
N ASP A 260 21.18 22.54 21.95
CA ASP A 260 20.67 23.39 20.88
C ASP A 260 19.14 23.29 20.78
N ARG A 261 18.48 24.45 20.81
CA ARG A 261 17.02 24.54 20.87
C ARG A 261 16.36 24.02 19.60
N ARG A 262 16.92 24.30 18.41
CA ARG A 262 16.36 23.89 17.13
C ARG A 262 16.57 22.40 16.87
N GLU A 263 17.79 21.93 17.09
CA GLU A 263 18.12 20.51 16.98
C GLU A 263 17.26 19.68 17.94
N ARG A 264 17.12 20.16 19.21
CA ARG A 264 16.22 19.54 20.19
C ARG A 264 14.78 19.51 19.72
N ALA A 265 14.23 20.62 19.21
CA ALA A 265 12.85 20.70 18.76
C ALA A 265 12.57 19.73 17.61
N PHE A 266 13.49 19.62 16.65
CA PHE A 266 13.36 18.69 15.53
C PHE A 266 13.37 17.22 15.99
N HIS A 267 14.42 16.81 16.73
CA HIS A 267 14.56 15.42 17.15
C HIS A 267 13.53 15.01 18.19
N LEU A 268 13.24 15.87 19.18
CA LEU A 268 12.22 15.59 20.19
C LEU A 268 10.83 15.51 19.54
N GLY A 269 10.50 16.40 18.60
CA GLY A 269 9.25 16.34 17.86
C GLY A 269 9.10 15.03 17.09
N PHE A 270 10.18 14.55 16.50
CA PHE A 270 10.22 13.25 15.80
C PHE A 270 9.99 12.08 16.78
N ASP A 271 10.68 12.09 17.92
CA ASP A 271 10.56 11.03 18.93
C ASP A 271 9.18 11.02 19.60
N LEU A 272 8.59 12.21 19.87
CA LEU A 272 7.23 12.32 20.40
C LEU A 272 6.19 11.75 19.41
N ASN A 273 6.36 12.01 18.13
CA ASN A 273 5.51 11.42 17.08
C ASN A 273 5.63 9.89 17.03
N GLY A 274 6.86 9.35 17.13
CA GLY A 274 7.06 7.90 17.24
C GLY A 274 6.44 7.32 18.51
N LYS A 275 6.58 8.02 19.65
CA LYS A 275 5.94 7.62 20.91
C LYS A 275 4.41 7.63 20.83
N ALA A 276 3.83 8.55 20.06
CA ALA A 276 2.40 8.56 19.81
C ALA A 276 1.93 7.26 19.12
N LEU A 277 2.68 6.76 18.13
CA LEU A 277 2.38 5.47 17.53
C LEU A 277 2.45 4.31 18.55
N VAL A 278 3.44 4.32 19.43
CA VAL A 278 3.55 3.34 20.53
C VAL A 278 2.30 3.39 21.43
N GLU A 279 1.85 4.59 21.83
CA GLU A 279 0.65 4.75 22.66
C GLU A 279 -0.63 4.31 21.93
N VAL A 280 -0.75 4.53 20.62
CA VAL A 280 -1.84 3.98 19.80
C VAL A 280 -1.87 2.45 19.88
N ARG A 281 -0.72 1.81 19.71
CA ARG A 281 -0.59 0.33 19.80
C ARG A 281 -0.89 -0.22 21.20
N ARG A 282 -0.74 0.60 22.23
CA ARG A 282 -1.09 0.29 23.62
C ARG A 282 -2.56 0.58 23.94
N GLY A 283 -3.36 1.04 22.96
CA GLY A 283 -4.77 1.38 23.16
C GLY A 283 -4.99 2.70 23.92
N ARG A 284 -4.06 3.67 23.82
CA ARG A 284 -4.10 4.95 24.53
C ARG A 284 -4.13 6.14 23.55
N PRO A 285 -5.20 6.30 22.76
CA PRO A 285 -5.26 7.33 21.72
C PRO A 285 -5.22 8.77 22.25
N GLU A 286 -5.73 9.04 23.47
CA GLU A 286 -5.67 10.37 24.09
C GLU A 286 -4.23 10.76 24.42
N ALA A 287 -3.42 9.81 24.93
CA ALA A 287 -2.01 10.04 25.20
C ALA A 287 -1.24 10.29 23.88
N ALA A 288 -1.57 9.54 22.82
CA ALA A 288 -1.00 9.74 21.49
C ALA A 288 -1.32 11.14 20.95
N MET A 289 -2.56 11.59 21.07
CA MET A 289 -3.00 12.92 20.64
C MET A 289 -2.22 14.04 21.34
N GLU A 290 -2.02 13.93 22.65
CA GLU A 290 -1.25 14.91 23.43
C GLU A 290 0.22 14.96 22.98
N LEU A 291 0.83 13.81 22.69
CA LEU A 291 2.21 13.74 22.19
C LEU A 291 2.36 14.41 20.82
N VAL A 292 1.43 14.15 19.89
CA VAL A 292 1.45 14.80 18.57
C VAL A 292 1.20 16.30 18.69
N ARG A 293 0.32 16.74 19.59
CA ARG A 293 0.10 18.17 19.89
C ARG A 293 1.39 18.86 20.35
N GLN A 294 2.13 18.23 21.27
CA GLN A 294 3.44 18.74 21.74
C GLN A 294 4.47 18.80 20.62
N ALA A 295 4.51 17.77 19.76
CA ALA A 295 5.42 17.75 18.60
C ALA A 295 5.10 18.89 17.61
N ILE A 296 3.82 19.16 17.34
CA ILE A 296 3.37 20.28 16.50
C ILE A 296 3.78 21.63 17.14
N GLU A 297 3.55 21.80 18.42
CA GLU A 297 3.94 23.03 19.14
C GLU A 297 5.45 23.31 19.00
N LEU A 298 6.31 22.30 19.19
CA LEU A 298 7.74 22.41 18.95
C LEU A 298 8.07 22.81 17.51
N ALA A 299 7.41 22.19 16.53
CA ALA A 299 7.62 22.47 15.12
C ALA A 299 7.17 23.89 14.72
N GLU A 300 6.09 24.40 15.30
CA GLU A 300 5.56 25.74 15.02
C GLU A 300 6.35 26.85 15.73
N THR A 301 6.79 26.61 16.97
CA THR A 301 7.44 27.66 17.78
C THR A 301 8.95 27.70 17.62
N ASP A 302 9.60 26.55 17.61
CA ASP A 302 11.06 26.46 17.70
C ASP A 302 11.74 26.22 16.34
N LEU A 303 11.03 25.66 15.36
CA LEU A 303 11.58 25.45 14.00
C LEU A 303 11.22 26.56 13.01
N ALA A 304 10.27 27.45 13.34
CA ALA A 304 9.97 28.73 12.66
C ALA A 304 10.16 28.73 11.12
N GLY A 305 9.57 27.75 10.42
CA GLY A 305 9.65 27.63 8.95
C GLY A 305 10.73 26.67 8.44
N GLU A 306 11.64 26.21 9.29
CA GLU A 306 12.56 25.11 8.96
C GLU A 306 11.82 23.74 9.03
N HIS A 307 12.33 22.75 8.31
CA HIS A 307 11.79 21.39 8.28
C HIS A 307 10.27 21.32 8.00
N PRO A 308 9.76 21.98 6.93
CA PRO A 308 8.33 22.04 6.68
C PRO A 308 7.69 20.65 6.51
N ILE A 309 8.37 19.68 5.88
CA ILE A 309 7.85 18.31 5.70
C ILE A 309 7.61 17.63 7.06
N HIS A 310 8.52 17.82 8.03
CA HIS A 310 8.32 17.26 9.38
C HIS A 310 6.97 17.72 9.97
N ARG A 311 6.66 19.03 9.84
CA ARG A 311 5.40 19.60 10.31
C ARG A 311 4.19 19.04 9.57
N LEU A 312 4.28 18.83 8.24
CA LEU A 312 3.20 18.25 7.44
C LEU A 312 2.91 16.79 7.84
N VAL A 313 3.95 16.01 8.11
CA VAL A 313 3.80 14.64 8.64
C VAL A 313 3.09 14.64 10.00
N LEU A 314 3.39 15.61 10.86
CA LEU A 314 2.71 15.74 12.16
C LEU A 314 1.22 16.09 11.99
N TYR A 315 0.85 16.95 11.04
CA TYR A 315 -0.56 17.24 10.75
C TYR A 315 -1.27 16.01 10.19
N ALA A 316 -0.67 15.27 9.25
CA ALA A 316 -1.25 14.05 8.72
C ALA A 316 -1.47 12.99 9.82
N ASN A 317 -0.49 12.79 10.71
CA ASN A 317 -0.62 11.85 11.83
C ASN A 317 -1.68 12.31 12.85
N ARG A 318 -1.80 13.64 13.11
CA ARG A 318 -2.90 14.17 13.92
C ARG A 318 -4.25 13.94 13.26
N GLY A 319 -4.33 14.12 11.94
CA GLY A 319 -5.52 13.82 11.15
C GLY A 319 -5.98 12.38 11.33
N GLN A 320 -5.07 11.41 11.24
CA GLN A 320 -5.38 9.99 11.49
C GLN A 320 -5.93 9.76 12.92
N LEU A 321 -5.28 10.34 13.94
CA LEU A 321 -5.75 10.23 15.32
C LEU A 321 -7.13 10.86 15.52
N LEU A 322 -7.38 12.02 14.91
CA LEU A 322 -8.68 12.70 14.93
C LEU A 322 -9.76 11.85 14.27
N ALA A 323 -9.46 11.24 13.11
CA ALA A 323 -10.38 10.33 12.44
C ALA A 323 -10.73 9.12 13.32
N MET A 324 -9.73 8.48 13.93
CA MET A 324 -9.93 7.38 14.89
C MET A 324 -10.77 7.79 16.11
N ALA A 325 -10.66 9.05 16.57
CA ALA A 325 -11.45 9.60 17.65
C ALA A 325 -12.87 10.07 17.22
N GLY A 326 -13.27 9.84 15.96
CA GLY A 326 -14.54 10.28 15.41
C GLY A 326 -14.63 11.79 15.09
N ARG A 327 -13.52 12.54 15.24
CA ARG A 327 -13.44 13.99 14.96
C ARG A 327 -13.09 14.24 13.50
N LYS A 328 -13.92 13.71 12.61
CA LYS A 328 -13.63 13.58 11.17
C LYS A 328 -13.44 14.92 10.46
N GLU A 329 -14.21 15.95 10.79
CA GLU A 329 -14.08 17.29 10.17
C GLU A 329 -12.76 17.98 10.56
N GLU A 330 -12.29 17.78 11.77
CA GLU A 330 -10.99 18.31 12.17
C GLU A 330 -9.83 17.57 11.49
N ALA A 331 -9.99 16.26 11.28
CA ALA A 331 -9.06 15.46 10.49
C ALA A 331 -8.97 15.95 9.04
N LEU A 332 -10.11 16.23 8.40
CA LEU A 332 -10.15 16.83 7.05
C LEU A 332 -9.43 18.17 6.98
N ALA A 333 -9.55 19.01 8.01
CA ALA A 333 -8.85 20.28 8.05
C ALA A 333 -7.31 20.10 8.11
N ASP A 334 -6.81 19.10 8.85
CA ASP A 334 -5.38 18.80 8.91
C ASP A 334 -4.84 18.26 7.59
N TYR A 335 -5.53 17.32 6.94
CA TYR A 335 -5.14 16.83 5.61
C TYR A 335 -5.19 17.94 4.56
N THR A 336 -6.22 18.79 4.59
CA THR A 336 -6.32 19.93 3.67
C THR A 336 -5.16 20.90 3.85
N ARG A 337 -4.78 21.21 5.09
CA ARG A 337 -3.60 22.03 5.39
C ARG A 337 -2.30 21.41 4.85
N ALA A 338 -2.16 20.10 4.96
CA ALA A 338 -0.99 19.39 4.41
C ALA A 338 -0.95 19.47 2.87
N ILE A 339 -2.09 19.28 2.21
CA ILE A 339 -2.24 19.39 0.75
C ILE A 339 -1.97 20.81 0.26
N GLU A 340 -2.49 21.85 0.93
CA GLU A 340 -2.24 23.25 0.57
C GLU A 340 -0.76 23.60 0.65
N ALA A 341 -0.03 23.02 1.60
CA ALA A 341 1.40 23.28 1.78
C ALA A 341 2.28 22.42 0.85
N ASP A 342 1.86 21.22 0.49
CA ASP A 342 2.52 20.35 -0.47
C ASP A 342 1.49 19.69 -1.42
N PRO A 343 1.02 20.42 -2.43
CA PRO A 343 0.02 19.90 -3.38
C PRO A 343 0.57 18.81 -4.31
N GLY A 344 1.87 18.54 -4.27
CA GLY A 344 2.53 17.50 -5.06
C GLY A 344 2.69 16.16 -4.34
N TYR A 345 2.28 16.05 -3.07
CA TYR A 345 2.47 14.81 -2.28
C TYR A 345 1.21 13.94 -2.28
N PRO A 346 1.21 12.78 -2.96
CA PRO A 346 -0.01 11.99 -3.23
C PRO A 346 -0.64 11.37 -1.97
N ASP A 347 0.16 10.99 -0.96
CA ASP A 347 -0.35 10.26 0.20
C ASP A 347 -1.36 11.10 1.03
N TYR A 348 -1.21 12.44 1.06
CA TYR A 348 -2.19 13.30 1.75
C TYR A 348 -3.57 13.28 1.08
N TYR A 349 -3.61 13.19 -0.26
CA TYR A 349 -4.86 13.01 -1.00
C TYR A 349 -5.46 11.62 -0.75
N LEU A 350 -4.63 10.57 -0.68
CA LEU A 350 -5.10 9.22 -0.37
C LEU A 350 -5.77 9.17 1.01
N ASP A 351 -5.09 9.72 2.03
CA ASP A 351 -5.61 9.75 3.40
C ASP A 351 -6.89 10.58 3.49
N ARG A 352 -6.95 11.76 2.83
CA ARG A 352 -8.15 12.58 2.80
C ARG A 352 -9.27 11.93 2.03
N GLY A 353 -8.99 11.31 0.89
CA GLY A 353 -9.96 10.56 0.09
C GLY A 353 -10.60 9.42 0.86
N ASN A 354 -9.81 8.66 1.62
CA ASN A 354 -10.33 7.60 2.50
C ASN A 354 -11.30 8.16 3.55
N LEU A 355 -10.95 9.27 4.17
CA LEU A 355 -11.81 9.91 5.17
C LEU A 355 -13.09 10.49 4.56
N LEU A 356 -13.01 11.07 3.35
CA LEU A 356 -14.17 11.57 2.60
C LEU A 356 -15.10 10.43 2.20
N GLN A 357 -14.55 9.27 1.82
CA GLN A 357 -15.32 8.05 1.56
C GLN A 357 -16.10 7.61 2.81
N GLU A 358 -15.45 7.55 3.98
CA GLU A 358 -16.12 7.23 5.25
C GLU A 358 -17.21 8.24 5.65
N LEU A 359 -17.14 9.48 5.16
CA LEU A 359 -18.14 10.54 5.36
C LEU A 359 -19.26 10.52 4.31
N GLY A 360 -19.19 9.63 3.32
CA GLY A 360 -20.12 9.58 2.20
C GLY A 360 -19.98 10.74 1.20
N ARG A 361 -18.86 11.49 1.25
CA ARG A 361 -18.55 12.60 0.33
C ARG A 361 -17.89 12.06 -0.95
N THR A 362 -18.64 11.26 -1.70
CA THR A 362 -18.15 10.42 -2.81
C THR A 362 -17.43 11.20 -3.90
N ASP A 363 -18.00 12.33 -4.37
CA ASP A 363 -17.40 13.11 -5.46
C ASP A 363 -16.03 13.69 -5.06
N GLU A 364 -15.90 14.13 -3.81
CA GLU A 364 -14.65 14.68 -3.29
C GLU A 364 -13.60 13.58 -3.09
N ALA A 365 -14.01 12.41 -2.60
CA ALA A 365 -13.12 11.26 -2.48
C ALA A 365 -12.60 10.80 -3.86
N LEU A 366 -13.48 10.75 -4.88
CA LEU A 366 -13.08 10.44 -6.26
C LEU A 366 -12.04 11.43 -6.79
N ALA A 367 -12.26 12.74 -6.58
CA ALA A 367 -11.32 13.78 -7.00
C ALA A 367 -9.94 13.62 -6.33
N ASP A 368 -9.90 13.22 -5.06
CA ASP A 368 -8.65 12.96 -4.34
C ASP A 368 -7.93 11.71 -4.88
N TYR A 369 -8.63 10.60 -5.12
CA TYR A 369 -8.01 9.41 -5.72
C TYR A 369 -7.49 9.68 -7.13
N GLU A 370 -8.18 10.47 -7.94
CA GLU A 370 -7.67 10.92 -9.24
C GLU A 370 -6.44 11.81 -9.12
N ALA A 371 -6.35 12.63 -8.07
CA ALA A 371 -5.16 13.41 -7.78
C ALA A 371 -3.97 12.50 -7.46
N VAL A 372 -4.15 11.45 -6.65
CA VAL A 372 -3.11 10.43 -6.38
C VAL A 372 -2.59 9.84 -7.70
N MET A 373 -3.50 9.42 -8.60
CA MET A 373 -3.13 8.82 -9.89
C MET A 373 -2.34 9.76 -10.79
N ARG A 374 -2.65 11.07 -10.74
CA ARG A 374 -1.91 12.07 -11.52
C ARG A 374 -0.53 12.42 -10.94
N LEU A 375 -0.39 12.39 -9.62
CA LEU A 375 0.79 12.91 -8.90
C LEU A 375 1.86 11.85 -8.65
N SER A 376 1.54 10.57 -8.80
CA SER A 376 2.45 9.47 -8.50
C SER A 376 2.61 8.51 -9.68
N PRO A 377 3.66 7.66 -9.68
CA PRO A 377 3.64 6.42 -10.44
C PRO A 377 2.40 5.59 -10.10
N PRO A 378 1.99 4.62 -10.95
CA PRO A 378 0.77 3.82 -10.72
C PRO A 378 0.66 3.30 -9.28
N PHE A 379 -0.45 3.64 -8.61
CA PHE A 379 -0.67 3.44 -7.19
C PHE A 379 -1.86 2.48 -6.98
N PRO A 380 -1.63 1.17 -6.75
CA PRO A 380 -2.70 0.16 -6.69
C PRO A 380 -3.81 0.51 -5.71
N GLU A 381 -3.48 1.05 -4.53
CA GLU A 381 -4.44 1.41 -3.49
C GLU A 381 -5.45 2.47 -3.94
N ALA A 382 -5.04 3.42 -4.78
CA ALA A 382 -5.96 4.44 -5.29
C ALA A 382 -7.02 3.84 -6.23
N TYR A 383 -6.63 2.89 -7.08
CA TYR A 383 -7.58 2.16 -7.95
C TYR A 383 -8.49 1.25 -7.12
N TYR A 384 -7.93 0.53 -6.16
CA TYR A 384 -8.71 -0.30 -5.23
C TYR A 384 -9.78 0.53 -4.50
N ASN A 385 -9.40 1.65 -3.88
CA ASN A 385 -10.33 2.50 -3.15
C ASN A 385 -11.38 3.13 -4.08
N ARG A 386 -10.99 3.52 -5.31
CA ARG A 386 -11.95 4.00 -6.31
C ARG A 386 -12.93 2.90 -6.73
N SER A 387 -12.50 1.65 -6.80
CA SER A 387 -13.39 0.53 -7.11
C SER A 387 -14.51 0.36 -6.08
N GLU A 388 -14.21 0.57 -4.80
CA GLU A 388 -15.21 0.51 -3.73
C GLU A 388 -16.27 1.62 -3.87
N LEU A 389 -15.85 2.85 -4.21
CA LEU A 389 -16.79 3.95 -4.48
C LEU A 389 -17.66 3.69 -5.71
N ARG A 390 -17.08 3.16 -6.79
CA ARG A 390 -17.80 2.79 -8.01
C ARG A 390 -18.82 1.68 -7.74
N TYR A 391 -18.41 0.68 -6.96
CA TYR A 391 -19.31 -0.39 -6.53
C TYR A 391 -20.52 0.17 -5.76
N ALA A 392 -20.26 1.03 -4.76
CA ALA A 392 -21.32 1.67 -3.96
C ALA A 392 -22.25 2.56 -4.81
N ALA A 393 -21.74 3.14 -5.90
CA ALA A 393 -22.52 3.92 -6.86
C ALA A 393 -23.25 3.06 -7.92
N GLY A 394 -23.11 1.72 -7.89
CA GLY A 394 -23.69 0.81 -8.86
C GLY A 394 -22.93 0.70 -10.19
N ASP A 395 -21.77 1.35 -10.34
CA ASP A 395 -20.88 1.20 -11.50
C ASP A 395 -20.03 -0.07 -11.37
N LEU A 396 -20.67 -1.23 -11.55
CA LEU A 396 -20.02 -2.54 -11.38
C LEU A 396 -18.92 -2.80 -12.42
N GLU A 397 -19.10 -2.32 -13.65
CA GLU A 397 -18.09 -2.46 -14.72
C GLU A 397 -16.85 -1.60 -14.42
N GLY A 398 -17.05 -0.35 -14.00
CA GLY A 398 -15.94 0.52 -13.58
C GLY A 398 -15.22 -0.02 -12.34
N ALA A 399 -15.95 -0.55 -11.37
CA ALA A 399 -15.38 -1.20 -10.19
C ALA A 399 -14.51 -2.41 -10.57
N ARG A 400 -15.02 -3.28 -11.45
CA ARG A 400 -14.27 -4.44 -11.95
C ARG A 400 -13.01 -4.01 -12.72
N ALA A 401 -13.10 -3.00 -13.57
CA ALA A 401 -11.95 -2.49 -14.33
C ALA A 401 -10.86 -1.94 -13.40
N ASP A 402 -11.22 -1.23 -12.34
CA ASP A 402 -10.27 -0.75 -11.33
C ASP A 402 -9.62 -1.90 -10.55
N LEU A 403 -10.37 -2.95 -10.19
CA LEU A 403 -9.84 -4.14 -9.54
C LEU A 403 -8.92 -4.96 -10.47
N ASP A 404 -9.28 -5.09 -11.74
CA ASP A 404 -8.43 -5.71 -12.75
C ASP A 404 -7.10 -4.96 -12.87
N HIS A 405 -7.16 -3.62 -12.90
CA HIS A 405 -5.95 -2.80 -12.97
C HIS A 405 -5.15 -2.86 -11.66
N THR A 406 -5.80 -2.86 -10.49
CA THR A 406 -5.12 -3.04 -9.19
C THR A 406 -4.28 -4.33 -9.19
N LEU A 407 -4.85 -5.45 -9.65
CA LEU A 407 -4.16 -6.74 -9.69
C LEU A 407 -3.16 -6.87 -10.86
N GLU A 408 -3.32 -6.09 -11.91
CA GLU A 408 -2.28 -5.91 -12.93
C GLU A 408 -1.05 -5.20 -12.36
N LEU A 409 -1.26 -4.16 -11.56
CA LEU A 409 -0.20 -3.41 -10.90
C LEU A 409 0.47 -4.23 -9.78
N ASP A 410 -0.32 -4.85 -8.93
CA ASP A 410 0.13 -5.63 -7.77
C ASP A 410 -0.64 -6.95 -7.64
N PRO A 411 -0.12 -8.07 -8.16
CA PRO A 411 -0.74 -9.38 -8.02
C PRO A 411 -0.84 -9.91 -6.59
N GLU A 412 -0.13 -9.30 -5.64
CA GLU A 412 -0.17 -9.68 -4.21
C GLU A 412 -1.17 -8.86 -3.40
N PHE A 413 -1.98 -8.03 -4.07
CA PHE A 413 -3.02 -7.23 -3.42
C PHE A 413 -4.23 -8.09 -3.04
N ALA A 414 -4.11 -8.83 -1.92
CA ALA A 414 -5.08 -9.87 -1.52
C ALA A 414 -6.53 -9.37 -1.46
N ARG A 415 -6.77 -8.15 -0.94
CA ARG A 415 -8.12 -7.57 -0.83
C ARG A 415 -8.82 -7.38 -2.19
N ALA A 416 -8.06 -7.13 -3.25
CA ALA A 416 -8.64 -6.97 -4.58
C ALA A 416 -9.19 -8.29 -5.13
N TYR A 417 -8.60 -9.42 -4.75
CA TYR A 417 -9.18 -10.74 -5.09
C TYR A 417 -10.51 -10.98 -4.39
N VAL A 418 -10.67 -10.56 -3.12
CA VAL A 418 -11.95 -10.66 -2.40
C VAL A 418 -13.04 -9.91 -3.18
N ASN A 419 -12.80 -8.63 -3.45
CA ASN A 419 -13.81 -7.77 -4.09
C ASN A 419 -14.09 -8.22 -5.53
N ARG A 420 -13.05 -8.56 -6.32
CA ARG A 420 -13.24 -9.00 -7.71
C ARG A 420 -13.93 -10.34 -7.81
N SER A 421 -13.60 -11.30 -6.93
CA SER A 421 -14.28 -12.59 -6.92
C SER A 421 -15.76 -12.45 -6.54
N GLY A 422 -16.11 -11.58 -5.60
CA GLY A 422 -17.50 -11.27 -5.27
C GLY A 422 -18.27 -10.69 -6.45
N LEU A 423 -17.69 -9.70 -7.17
CA LEU A 423 -18.29 -9.15 -8.40
C LEU A 423 -18.49 -10.21 -9.48
N ARG A 424 -17.54 -11.14 -9.63
CA ARG A 424 -17.63 -12.25 -10.61
C ARG A 424 -18.72 -13.25 -10.25
N VAL A 425 -18.90 -13.54 -8.95
CA VAL A 425 -20.02 -14.38 -8.49
C VAL A 425 -21.35 -13.71 -8.84
N ALA A 426 -21.49 -12.43 -8.52
CA ALA A 426 -22.70 -11.67 -8.83
C ALA A 426 -22.99 -11.59 -10.34
N ALA A 427 -21.94 -11.58 -11.18
CA ALA A 427 -22.06 -11.63 -12.64
C ALA A 427 -22.26 -13.05 -13.21
N GLY A 428 -22.27 -14.10 -12.37
CA GLY A 428 -22.40 -15.51 -12.80
C GLY A 428 -21.13 -16.11 -13.39
N ASP A 429 -19.98 -15.42 -13.36
CA ASP A 429 -18.69 -15.96 -13.82
C ASP A 429 -17.97 -16.74 -12.69
N HIS A 430 -18.58 -17.87 -12.32
CA HIS A 430 -18.08 -18.70 -11.22
C HIS A 430 -16.68 -19.26 -11.48
N ALA A 431 -16.34 -19.53 -12.75
CA ALA A 431 -15.02 -20.06 -13.11
C ALA A 431 -13.91 -19.01 -12.90
N ALA A 432 -14.16 -17.73 -13.21
CA ALA A 432 -13.20 -16.66 -12.94
C ALA A 432 -13.17 -16.31 -11.45
N ALA A 433 -14.32 -16.34 -10.75
CA ALA A 433 -14.39 -16.14 -9.32
C ALA A 433 -13.54 -17.18 -8.56
N ARG A 434 -13.65 -18.46 -8.94
CA ARG A 434 -12.83 -19.55 -8.37
C ARG A 434 -11.33 -19.28 -8.52
N ARG A 435 -10.89 -18.88 -9.71
CA ARG A 435 -9.46 -18.56 -9.93
C ARG A 435 -8.98 -17.41 -9.03
N ASP A 436 -9.80 -16.39 -8.83
CA ASP A 436 -9.46 -15.28 -7.92
C ASP A 436 -9.38 -15.76 -6.47
N VAL A 437 -10.34 -16.59 -6.04
CA VAL A 437 -10.32 -17.16 -4.69
C VAL A 437 -9.07 -18.02 -4.47
N GLU A 438 -8.72 -18.88 -5.43
CA GLU A 438 -7.51 -19.71 -5.34
C GLU A 438 -6.23 -18.87 -5.24
N LEU A 439 -6.11 -17.81 -6.06
CA LEU A 439 -4.98 -16.88 -6.00
C LEU A 439 -4.96 -16.11 -4.68
N GLY A 440 -6.09 -15.60 -4.23
CA GLY A 440 -6.19 -14.88 -2.97
C GLY A 440 -5.88 -15.75 -1.76
N LEU A 441 -6.39 -17.00 -1.71
CA LEU A 441 -6.09 -17.96 -0.63
C LEU A 441 -4.62 -18.45 -0.67
N ALA A 442 -3.96 -18.43 -1.82
CA ALA A 442 -2.52 -18.70 -1.88
C ALA A 442 -1.71 -17.60 -1.17
N LEU A 443 -2.19 -16.35 -1.19
CA LEU A 443 -1.57 -15.22 -0.47
C LEU A 443 -1.98 -15.19 0.99
N THR A 444 -3.27 -15.40 1.28
CA THR A 444 -3.87 -15.31 2.61
C THR A 444 -4.72 -16.56 2.90
N PRO A 445 -4.11 -17.69 3.31
CA PRO A 445 -4.82 -18.99 3.43
C PRO A 445 -5.95 -19.02 4.45
N ALA A 446 -5.98 -18.07 5.39
CA ALA A 446 -6.99 -17.97 6.44
C ALA A 446 -7.87 -16.71 6.30
N ASP A 447 -8.10 -16.23 5.07
CA ASP A 447 -8.99 -15.10 4.83
C ASP A 447 -10.46 -15.55 4.85
N PRO A 448 -11.28 -15.10 5.82
CA PRO A 448 -12.66 -15.54 5.96
C PRO A 448 -13.57 -15.04 4.83
N HIS A 449 -13.25 -13.89 4.20
CA HIS A 449 -14.02 -13.36 3.09
C HIS A 449 -13.81 -14.19 1.82
N LEU A 450 -12.57 -14.56 1.49
CA LEU A 450 -12.28 -15.46 0.36
C LEU A 450 -12.91 -16.84 0.57
N LEU A 451 -12.88 -17.38 1.79
CA LEU A 451 -13.56 -18.64 2.11
C LEU A 451 -15.08 -18.52 1.95
N CYS A 452 -15.66 -17.37 2.32
CA CYS A 452 -17.07 -17.09 2.10
C CYS A 452 -17.41 -17.09 0.60
N VAL A 453 -16.62 -16.39 -0.23
CA VAL A 453 -16.81 -16.40 -1.69
C VAL A 453 -16.60 -17.80 -2.27
N LEU A 454 -15.63 -18.58 -1.76
CA LEU A 454 -15.49 -19.99 -2.14
C LEU A 454 -16.79 -20.76 -1.89
N GLY A 455 -17.38 -20.58 -0.71
CA GLY A 455 -18.67 -21.20 -0.39
C GLY A 455 -19.79 -20.80 -1.35
N GLN A 456 -19.85 -19.55 -1.76
CA GLN A 456 -20.81 -19.07 -2.76
C GLN A 456 -20.58 -19.71 -4.14
N VAL A 457 -19.32 -19.83 -4.59
CA VAL A 457 -18.96 -20.52 -5.85
C VAL A 457 -19.35 -22.00 -5.79
N GLU A 458 -19.03 -22.68 -4.68
CA GLU A 458 -19.39 -24.09 -4.49
C GLU A 458 -20.91 -24.29 -4.48
N LEU A 459 -21.65 -23.37 -3.85
CA LEU A 459 -23.11 -23.41 -3.80
C LEU A 459 -23.70 -23.24 -5.22
N ALA A 460 -23.23 -22.23 -5.96
CA ALA A 460 -23.68 -21.99 -7.33
C ALA A 460 -23.40 -23.18 -8.29
N GLU A 461 -22.38 -23.98 -8.00
CA GLU A 461 -22.05 -25.20 -8.73
C GLU A 461 -22.70 -26.46 -8.12
N HIS A 462 -23.64 -26.29 -7.17
CA HIS A 462 -24.38 -27.36 -6.48
C HIS A 462 -23.49 -28.34 -5.69
N ARG A 463 -22.28 -27.91 -5.31
CA ARG A 463 -21.38 -28.70 -4.44
C ARG A 463 -21.63 -28.38 -2.97
N HIS A 464 -22.78 -28.86 -2.48
CA HIS A 464 -23.33 -28.48 -1.17
C HIS A 464 -22.45 -28.85 0.03
N ALA A 465 -21.65 -29.92 -0.07
CA ALA A 465 -20.76 -30.34 1.02
C ALA A 465 -19.54 -29.42 1.11
N GLU A 466 -18.96 -29.07 -0.03
CA GLU A 466 -17.84 -28.16 -0.16
C GLU A 466 -18.24 -26.73 0.24
N ALA A 467 -19.45 -26.29 -0.19
CA ALA A 467 -20.00 -24.99 0.22
C ALA A 467 -20.15 -24.89 1.74
N LEU A 468 -20.73 -25.92 2.37
CA LEU A 468 -20.88 -25.95 3.83
C LEU A 468 -19.51 -25.85 4.53
N ALA A 469 -18.54 -26.67 4.10
CA ALA A 469 -17.20 -26.67 4.69
C ALA A 469 -16.51 -25.29 4.56
N ALA A 470 -16.67 -24.61 3.42
CA ALA A 470 -16.10 -23.30 3.21
C ALA A 470 -16.75 -22.23 4.11
N PHE A 471 -18.08 -22.19 4.21
CA PHE A 471 -18.80 -21.30 5.12
C PHE A 471 -18.47 -21.56 6.59
N GLU A 472 -18.42 -22.83 7.01
CA GLU A 472 -18.05 -23.19 8.39
C GLU A 472 -16.63 -22.72 8.71
N ARG A 473 -15.69 -22.93 7.79
CA ARG A 473 -14.32 -22.45 7.99
C ARG A 473 -14.24 -20.93 8.04
N ALA A 474 -14.99 -20.21 7.22
CA ALA A 474 -15.10 -18.76 7.30
C ALA A 474 -15.61 -18.30 8.67
N LEU A 475 -16.66 -18.96 9.19
CA LEU A 475 -17.26 -18.62 10.49
C LEU A 475 -16.42 -19.05 11.69
N GLU A 476 -15.56 -20.06 11.57
CA GLU A 476 -14.55 -20.37 12.59
C GLU A 476 -13.53 -19.23 12.76
N LEU A 477 -13.17 -18.58 11.64
CA LEU A 477 -12.20 -17.48 11.62
C LEU A 477 -12.86 -16.13 11.96
N ALA A 478 -14.09 -15.90 11.47
CA ALA A 478 -14.86 -14.68 11.69
C ALA A 478 -16.33 -15.04 12.02
N PRO A 479 -16.66 -15.29 13.30
CA PRO A 479 -18.02 -15.67 13.73
C PRO A 479 -19.08 -14.60 13.51
N ASP A 480 -18.67 -13.37 13.25
CA ASP A 480 -19.48 -12.18 12.96
C ASP A 480 -19.57 -11.82 11.47
N LEU A 481 -19.13 -12.69 10.57
CA LEU A 481 -19.23 -12.48 9.12
C LEU A 481 -20.67 -12.77 8.64
N ALA A 482 -21.47 -11.69 8.49
CA ALA A 482 -22.88 -11.78 8.09
C ALA A 482 -23.06 -12.52 6.75
N ALA A 483 -22.19 -12.26 5.76
CA ALA A 483 -22.22 -12.90 4.44
C ALA A 483 -22.07 -14.44 4.51
N ALA A 484 -21.22 -14.96 5.40
CA ALA A 484 -21.08 -16.41 5.58
C ALA A 484 -22.30 -17.04 6.26
N TRP A 485 -22.94 -16.33 7.18
CA TRP A 485 -24.24 -16.77 7.74
C TRP A 485 -25.34 -16.76 6.67
N ALA A 486 -25.37 -15.74 5.79
CA ALA A 486 -26.30 -15.68 4.67
C ALA A 486 -26.10 -16.87 3.73
N GLY A 487 -24.87 -17.15 3.29
CA GLY A 487 -24.56 -18.31 2.43
C GLY A 487 -24.96 -19.65 3.07
N ARG A 488 -24.80 -19.82 4.38
CA ARG A 488 -25.35 -20.99 5.09
C ARG A 488 -26.87 -21.03 5.05
N GLY A 489 -27.52 -19.88 5.12
CA GLY A 489 -28.98 -19.76 5.01
C GLY A 489 -29.47 -20.18 3.63
N GLU A 490 -28.81 -19.71 2.58
CA GLU A 490 -29.09 -20.08 1.17
C GLU A 490 -28.88 -21.58 0.96
N LEU A 491 -27.77 -22.13 1.41
CA LEU A 491 -27.49 -23.56 1.33
C LEU A 491 -28.56 -24.40 2.05
N ALA A 492 -28.99 -24.00 3.26
CA ALA A 492 -30.03 -24.68 4.01
C ALA A 492 -31.38 -24.61 3.26
N TYR A 493 -31.70 -23.47 2.69
CA TYR A 493 -32.88 -23.27 1.89
C TYR A 493 -32.91 -24.19 0.65
N GLU A 494 -31.83 -24.26 -0.13
CA GLU A 494 -31.73 -25.18 -1.29
C GLU A 494 -31.90 -26.67 -0.88
N ARG A 495 -31.48 -27.02 0.33
CA ARG A 495 -31.66 -28.38 0.87
C ARG A 495 -33.05 -28.61 1.47
N GLY A 496 -33.93 -27.61 1.46
CA GLY A 496 -35.28 -27.68 2.02
C GLY A 496 -35.32 -27.58 3.56
N ASP A 497 -34.20 -27.28 4.22
CA ASP A 497 -34.14 -27.03 5.64
C ASP A 497 -34.51 -25.58 5.98
N HIS A 498 -35.83 -25.31 5.95
CA HIS A 498 -36.35 -23.96 6.18
C HIS A 498 -36.05 -23.43 7.60
N GLU A 499 -36.04 -24.29 8.63
CA GLU A 499 -35.73 -23.86 9.98
C GLU A 499 -34.25 -23.50 10.13
N GLY A 500 -33.36 -24.32 9.59
CA GLY A 500 -31.92 -24.02 9.53
C GLY A 500 -31.62 -22.75 8.75
N ALA A 501 -32.32 -22.53 7.63
CA ALA A 501 -32.19 -21.32 6.82
C ALA A 501 -32.61 -20.06 7.61
N LEU A 502 -33.77 -20.09 8.26
CA LEU A 502 -34.26 -18.99 9.09
C LEU A 502 -33.28 -18.67 10.22
N ALA A 503 -32.78 -19.70 10.92
CA ALA A 503 -31.81 -19.50 12.00
C ALA A 503 -30.51 -18.83 11.52
N ALA A 504 -30.03 -19.19 10.32
CA ALA A 504 -28.84 -18.62 9.74
C ALA A 504 -29.08 -17.14 9.27
N PHE A 505 -30.19 -16.86 8.60
CA PHE A 505 -30.54 -15.47 8.23
C PHE A 505 -30.83 -14.60 9.46
N ASP A 506 -31.46 -15.13 10.52
CA ASP A 506 -31.64 -14.41 11.79
C ASP A 506 -30.28 -14.03 12.42
N ARG A 507 -29.28 -14.90 12.28
CA ARG A 507 -27.93 -14.57 12.74
C ARG A 507 -27.28 -13.50 11.87
N ALA A 508 -27.38 -13.60 10.55
CA ALA A 508 -26.88 -12.60 9.63
C ALA A 508 -27.51 -11.22 9.89
N LEU A 509 -28.84 -11.15 10.02
CA LEU A 509 -29.59 -9.91 10.28
C LEU A 509 -29.33 -9.27 11.65
N LYS A 510 -28.88 -10.04 12.64
CA LYS A 510 -28.41 -9.48 13.92
C LYS A 510 -27.04 -8.81 13.81
N LEU A 511 -26.25 -9.21 12.84
CA LEU A 511 -24.92 -8.64 12.57
C LEU A 511 -25.05 -7.43 11.65
N GLU A 512 -25.87 -7.56 10.62
CA GLU A 512 -26.09 -6.52 9.61
C GLU A 512 -27.52 -6.60 9.08
N GLU A 513 -28.26 -5.48 9.08
CA GLU A 513 -29.62 -5.43 8.53
C GLU A 513 -29.54 -4.83 7.10
N THR A 514 -29.62 -5.68 6.08
CA THR A 514 -29.64 -5.24 4.68
C THR A 514 -30.95 -5.64 3.98
N PRO A 515 -31.36 -4.91 2.91
CA PRO A 515 -32.53 -5.26 2.11
C PRO A 515 -32.45 -6.69 1.55
N GLU A 516 -31.27 -7.11 1.09
CA GLU A 516 -31.02 -8.42 0.51
C GLU A 516 -31.22 -9.54 1.53
N LEU A 517 -30.71 -9.39 2.74
CA LEU A 517 -30.88 -10.37 3.80
C LEU A 517 -32.34 -10.51 4.21
N LEU A 518 -33.07 -9.39 4.31
CA LEU A 518 -34.51 -9.38 4.58
C LEU A 518 -35.28 -10.04 3.44
N PHE A 519 -34.95 -9.74 2.20
CA PHE A 519 -35.54 -10.35 1.02
C PHE A 519 -35.33 -11.88 1.04
N ASN A 520 -34.08 -12.33 1.22
CA ASN A 520 -33.74 -13.77 1.27
C ASN A 520 -34.48 -14.48 2.41
N ARG A 521 -34.55 -13.91 3.61
CA ARG A 521 -35.32 -14.49 4.71
C ARG A 521 -36.82 -14.52 4.41
N SER A 522 -37.36 -13.50 3.74
CA SER A 522 -38.76 -13.49 3.32
C SER A 522 -39.11 -14.64 2.39
N MET A 523 -38.19 -14.98 1.46
CA MET A 523 -38.37 -16.13 0.56
C MET A 523 -38.44 -17.45 1.32
N VAL A 524 -37.61 -17.61 2.36
CA VAL A 524 -37.68 -18.79 3.24
C VAL A 524 -38.99 -18.81 4.03
N HIS A 525 -39.43 -17.68 4.60
CA HIS A 525 -40.74 -17.60 5.28
C HIS A 525 -41.89 -17.96 4.34
N ARG A 526 -41.86 -17.49 3.11
CA ARG A 526 -42.87 -17.82 2.09
C ARG A 526 -42.89 -19.33 1.80
N ALA A 527 -41.73 -19.93 1.58
CA ALA A 527 -41.62 -21.37 1.34
C ALA A 527 -42.09 -22.20 2.56
N ALA A 528 -41.90 -21.70 3.77
CA ALA A 528 -42.38 -22.32 5.02
C ALA A 528 -43.87 -22.03 5.32
N GLY A 529 -44.61 -21.33 4.43
CA GLY A 529 -46.04 -20.99 4.63
C GLY A 529 -46.28 -19.87 5.65
N ARG A 530 -45.26 -19.08 5.99
CA ARG A 530 -45.33 -17.98 6.99
C ARG A 530 -45.49 -16.63 6.28
N ALA A 531 -46.62 -16.43 5.63
CA ALA A 531 -46.87 -15.25 4.77
C ALA A 531 -46.81 -13.91 5.55
N ALA A 532 -47.26 -13.89 6.83
CA ALA A 532 -47.22 -12.67 7.63
C ALA A 532 -45.80 -12.22 7.98
N GLU A 533 -44.91 -13.17 8.23
CA GLU A 533 -43.48 -12.95 8.47
C GLU A 533 -42.77 -12.51 7.20
N ALA A 534 -43.02 -13.18 6.08
CA ALA A 534 -42.49 -12.79 4.77
C ALA A 534 -42.85 -11.35 4.42
N ARG A 535 -44.14 -10.97 4.62
CA ARG A 535 -44.58 -9.60 4.36
C ARG A 535 -43.91 -8.55 5.25
N ARG A 536 -43.65 -8.87 6.52
CA ARG A 536 -42.94 -7.95 7.43
C ARG A 536 -41.49 -7.70 6.94
N ASP A 537 -40.76 -8.76 6.55
CA ASP A 537 -39.42 -8.63 6.06
C ASP A 537 -39.34 -7.82 4.77
N LEU A 538 -40.28 -8.07 3.82
CA LEU A 538 -40.33 -7.32 2.56
C LEU A 538 -40.72 -5.85 2.76
N LEU A 539 -41.62 -5.54 3.70
CA LEU A 539 -41.92 -4.15 4.03
C LEU A 539 -40.69 -3.44 4.62
N ARG A 540 -39.96 -4.12 5.47
CA ARG A 540 -38.71 -3.57 6.02
C ARG A 540 -37.62 -3.41 4.95
N ALA A 541 -37.48 -4.36 4.03
CA ALA A 541 -36.59 -4.23 2.88
C ALA A 541 -36.96 -3.03 2.00
N ALA A 542 -38.27 -2.81 1.74
CA ALA A 542 -38.75 -1.65 0.97
C ALA A 542 -38.49 -0.30 1.67
N GLU A 543 -38.47 -0.28 3.01
CA GLU A 543 -38.09 0.94 3.77
C GLU A 543 -36.61 1.26 3.60
N LEU A 544 -35.74 0.22 3.58
CA LEU A 544 -34.28 0.37 3.45
C LEU A 544 -33.84 0.63 2.01
N ALA A 545 -34.54 0.05 1.02
CA ALA A 545 -34.28 0.25 -0.41
C ALA A 545 -35.59 0.67 -1.14
N PRO A 546 -35.98 1.93 -1.05
CA PRO A 546 -37.19 2.41 -1.71
C PRO A 546 -37.08 2.28 -3.24
N GLY A 547 -38.04 1.57 -3.85
CA GLY A 547 -38.10 1.41 -5.31
C GLY A 547 -37.40 0.19 -5.84
N ASP A 548 -36.89 -0.71 -5.00
CA ASP A 548 -36.36 -2.00 -5.43
C ASP A 548 -37.44 -2.82 -6.15
N PRO A 549 -37.23 -3.20 -7.43
CA PRO A 549 -38.24 -3.87 -8.24
C PRO A 549 -38.52 -5.30 -7.75
N ASP A 550 -37.53 -6.02 -7.23
CA ASP A 550 -37.68 -7.40 -6.76
C ASP A 550 -38.48 -7.44 -5.45
N VAL A 551 -38.19 -6.52 -4.56
CA VAL A 551 -38.96 -6.35 -3.31
C VAL A 551 -40.40 -5.95 -3.62
N ALA A 552 -40.62 -5.01 -4.56
CA ALA A 552 -41.96 -4.59 -4.97
C ALA A 552 -42.74 -5.73 -5.62
N ALA A 553 -42.14 -6.52 -6.49
CA ALA A 553 -42.73 -7.70 -7.12
C ALA A 553 -43.12 -8.75 -6.06
N ALA A 554 -42.19 -9.08 -5.13
CA ALA A 554 -42.44 -10.05 -4.07
C ALA A 554 -43.58 -9.62 -3.12
N LEU A 555 -43.70 -8.33 -2.82
CA LEU A 555 -44.84 -7.77 -2.03
C LEU A 555 -46.16 -7.89 -2.76
N SER A 556 -46.19 -7.79 -4.08
CA SER A 556 -47.42 -7.90 -4.87
C SER A 556 -47.94 -9.33 -4.99
N GLU A 557 -47.08 -10.33 -4.75
CA GLU A 557 -47.40 -11.75 -4.79
C GLU A 557 -47.95 -12.31 -3.46
N LEU A 558 -47.83 -11.56 -2.37
CA LEU A 558 -48.27 -11.91 -1.01
C LEU A 558 -49.61 -11.25 -0.66
#